data_b1bb259ec1931dd7b390df7537f10242
#
_entry.id   b1bb259ec1931dd7b390df7537f10242
#
_cell.length_a   1.000
_cell.length_b   1.000
_cell.length_c   1.000
_cell.angle_alpha   90.00
_cell.angle_beta   90.00
_cell.angle_gamma   90.00
#
_symmetry.space_group_name_H-M   'P 1'
#
loop_
_entity.id
_entity.type
_entity.pdbx_description
1 polymer ?
#
loop_
_entity_poly.entity_id
_entity_poly.type
_entity_poly.pdbx_seq_one_letter_code
_entity_poly.pdbx_strand_id
1 'polypeptide(L)' 'MLWGVSPLERFATNLKTLRAERGWSQEDLSRYSRLHTTAISKMERANRAPRFPTIVILAEALQVPAGRLFEGIPTKMPR' A
#
# COMPACT_ATOMS: atom_id res chain seq x y z
N MET A 1 -20.09 -13.71 1.08
CA MET A 1 -18.64 -13.56 1.22
C MET A 1 -18.31 -12.70 2.40
N LEU A 2 -17.55 -13.19 3.27
CA LEU A 2 -17.33 -12.48 4.53
C LEU A 2 -16.42 -11.27 4.39
N TRP A 3 -15.49 -11.34 3.48
CA TRP A 3 -14.42 -10.38 3.48
C TRP A 3 -14.65 -9.19 2.57
N GLY A 4 -15.46 -9.33 1.56
CA GLY A 4 -15.68 -8.27 0.60
C GLY A 4 -14.49 -7.97 -0.27
N VAL A 5 -13.32 -7.73 0.33
CA VAL A 5 -12.09 -7.47 -0.42
C VAL A 5 -10.97 -8.32 0.17
N SER A 6 -10.02 -8.69 -0.67
CA SER A 6 -8.87 -9.46 -0.22
C SER A 6 -7.90 -8.54 0.54
N PRO A 7 -7.01 -9.13 1.34
CA PRO A 7 -5.97 -8.32 2.00
C PRO A 7 -5.14 -7.52 1.02
N LEU A 8 -4.83 -8.07 -0.15
CA LEU A 8 -4.04 -7.33 -1.13
C LEU A 8 -4.81 -6.15 -1.69
N GLU A 9 -6.11 -6.33 -1.93
CA GLU A 9 -6.95 -5.23 -2.39
C GLU A 9 -7.05 -4.15 -1.34
N ARG A 10 -7.13 -4.52 -0.07
CA ARG A 10 -7.17 -3.54 1.01
C ARG A 10 -5.86 -2.77 1.10
N PHE A 11 -4.74 -3.48 1.00
CA PHE A 11 -3.44 -2.83 0.95
C PHE A 11 -3.36 -1.84 -0.21
N ALA A 12 -3.81 -2.26 -1.38
CA ALA A 12 -3.79 -1.42 -2.58
C ALA A 12 -4.58 -0.14 -2.37
N THR A 13 -5.77 -0.25 -1.79
CA THR A 13 -6.60 0.90 -1.48
C THR A 13 -5.93 1.82 -0.47
N ASN A 14 -5.34 1.23 0.58
CA ASN A 14 -4.66 2.02 1.60
C ASN A 14 -3.49 2.80 1.00
N LEU A 15 -2.71 2.15 0.15
CA LEU A 15 -1.58 2.80 -0.49
C LEU A 15 -2.03 3.99 -1.34
N LYS A 16 -3.05 3.77 -2.15
CA LYS A 16 -3.59 4.83 -3.00
C LYS A 16 -4.12 5.99 -2.17
N THR A 17 -4.85 5.67 -1.09
CA THR A 17 -5.42 6.69 -0.22
C THR A 17 -4.33 7.53 0.45
N LEU A 18 -3.31 6.86 0.99
CA LEU A 18 -2.23 7.58 1.67
C LEU A 18 -1.46 8.47 0.70
N ARG A 19 -1.26 7.99 -0.52
CA ARG A 19 -0.62 8.78 -1.55
C ARG A 19 -1.47 10.01 -1.88
N ALA A 20 -2.77 9.79 -2.08
CA ALA A 20 -3.68 10.89 -2.43
C ALA A 20 -3.79 11.91 -1.31
N GLU A 21 -3.75 11.47 -0.06
CA GLU A 21 -3.79 12.39 1.07
C GLU A 21 -2.62 13.35 1.08
N ARG A 22 -1.51 12.94 0.48
CA ARG A 22 -0.36 13.82 0.34
C ARG A 22 -0.44 14.69 -0.91
N GLY A 23 -1.44 14.49 -1.73
CA GLY A 23 -1.54 15.21 -2.99
C GLY A 23 -0.54 14.74 -4.03
N TRP A 24 -0.05 13.51 -3.91
CA TRP A 24 1.01 12.99 -4.76
C TRP A 24 0.44 12.17 -5.90
N SER A 25 1.11 12.28 -7.05
CA SER A 25 0.92 11.33 -8.15
C SER A 25 1.72 10.06 -7.86
N GLN A 26 1.53 9.03 -8.70
CA GLN A 26 2.38 7.85 -8.60
C GLN A 26 3.84 8.20 -8.87
N GLU A 27 4.08 9.15 -9.74
CA GLU A 27 5.44 9.61 -10.02
C GLU A 27 6.05 10.29 -8.81
N ASP A 28 5.25 11.07 -8.09
CA ASP A 28 5.75 11.69 -6.87
C ASP A 28 6.16 10.62 -5.85
N LEU A 29 5.33 9.62 -5.65
CA LEU A 29 5.66 8.54 -4.72
C LEU A 29 6.89 7.79 -5.20
N SER A 30 7.04 7.57 -6.50
CA SER A 30 8.22 6.94 -7.05
C SER A 30 9.47 7.73 -6.70
N ARG A 31 9.39 9.05 -6.84
CA ARG A 31 10.53 9.92 -6.54
C ARG A 31 10.96 9.81 -5.08
N TYR A 32 10.00 9.83 -4.16
CA TYR A 32 10.33 9.82 -2.74
C TYR A 32 10.68 8.43 -2.23
N SER A 33 10.11 7.38 -2.82
CA SER A 33 10.36 6.02 -2.36
C SER A 33 11.50 5.34 -3.11
N ARG A 34 11.85 5.87 -4.28
CA ARG A 34 12.82 5.27 -5.19
C ARG A 34 12.34 3.94 -5.78
N LEU A 35 11.06 3.69 -5.69
CA LEU A 35 10.45 2.54 -6.36
C LEU A 35 10.00 2.98 -7.75
N HIS A 36 10.03 2.06 -8.70
CA HIS A 36 9.55 2.36 -10.05
C HIS A 36 8.05 2.63 -10.03
N THR A 37 7.60 3.55 -10.88
CA THR A 37 6.17 3.82 -11.02
C THR A 37 5.41 2.58 -11.44
N THR A 38 6.05 1.71 -12.24
CA THR A 38 5.43 0.45 -12.65
C THR A 38 5.11 -0.41 -11.43
N ALA A 39 6.04 -0.51 -10.49
CA ALA A 39 5.81 -1.29 -9.28
C ALA A 39 4.69 -0.68 -8.45
N ILE A 40 4.71 0.65 -8.28
CA ILE A 40 3.67 1.34 -7.52
C ILE A 40 2.31 1.12 -8.18
N SER A 41 2.24 1.27 -9.49
CA SER A 41 1.00 1.08 -10.22
C SER A 41 0.45 -0.33 -10.04
N LYS A 42 1.32 -1.34 -10.13
CA LYS A 42 0.87 -2.73 -9.95
C LYS A 42 0.37 -2.97 -8.54
N MET A 43 1.03 -2.40 -7.55
CA MET A 43 0.59 -2.55 -6.16
C MET A 43 -0.74 -1.84 -5.93
N GLU A 44 -0.94 -0.68 -6.52
CA GLU A 44 -2.20 0.05 -6.36
C GLU A 44 -3.37 -0.60 -7.09
N ARG A 45 -3.07 -1.46 -8.06
CA ARG A 45 -4.10 -2.23 -8.76
C ARG A 45 -4.27 -3.63 -8.18
N ALA A 46 -3.60 -3.92 -7.07
CA ALA A 46 -3.63 -5.23 -6.43
C ALA A 46 -3.12 -6.34 -7.36
N ASN A 47 -2.19 -6.00 -8.26
CA ASN A 47 -1.58 -6.96 -9.16
C ASN A 47 -0.22 -7.42 -8.67
N ARG A 48 0.24 -6.90 -7.54
CA ARG A 48 1.54 -7.23 -7.01
C ARG A 48 1.52 -7.02 -5.50
N ALA A 49 1.92 -8.05 -4.77
CA ALA A 49 2.05 -7.93 -3.32
C ALA A 49 3.41 -7.31 -2.98
N PRO A 50 3.45 -6.41 -2.00
CA PRO A 50 4.71 -5.84 -1.57
C PRO A 50 5.50 -6.85 -0.74
N ARG A 51 6.83 -6.78 -0.85
CA ARG A 51 7.69 -7.48 0.09
C ARG A 51 7.86 -6.62 1.32
N PHE A 52 8.31 -7.25 2.40
CA PHE A 52 8.48 -6.54 3.65
C PHE A 52 9.36 -5.27 3.51
N PRO A 53 10.53 -5.33 2.85
CA PRO A 53 11.32 -4.10 2.69
C PRO A 53 10.59 -3.02 1.91
N THR A 54 9.77 -3.41 0.93
CA THR A 54 8.99 -2.44 0.17
C THR A 54 7.99 -1.74 1.06
N ILE A 55 7.37 -2.48 1.98
CA ILE A 55 6.42 -1.90 2.92
C ILE A 55 7.10 -0.82 3.77
N VAL A 56 8.28 -1.12 4.27
CA VAL A 56 9.03 -0.16 5.09
C VAL A 56 9.36 1.09 4.27
N ILE A 57 9.81 0.89 3.04
CA ILE A 57 10.16 2.00 2.15
C ILE A 57 8.95 2.89 1.88
N LEU A 58 7.80 2.27 1.61
CA LEU A 58 6.58 3.03 1.35
C LEU A 58 6.15 3.81 2.57
N ALA A 59 6.18 3.18 3.74
CA ALA A 59 5.80 3.86 4.97
C ALA A 59 6.71 5.06 5.25
N GLU A 60 8.00 4.88 5.04
CA GLU A 60 8.94 5.97 5.23
C GLU A 60 8.70 7.11 4.25
N ALA A 61 8.51 6.77 2.98
CA ALA A 61 8.26 7.79 1.97
C ALA A 61 6.99 8.57 2.28
N LEU A 62 5.95 7.87 2.72
CA LEU A 62 4.68 8.50 3.05
C LEU A 62 4.69 9.14 4.44
N GLN A 63 5.72 8.87 5.23
CA GLN A 63 5.87 9.39 6.60
C GLN A 63 4.69 8.97 7.49
N VAL A 64 4.34 7.70 7.40
CA VAL A 64 3.29 7.12 8.22
C VAL A 64 3.82 5.84 8.85
N PRO A 65 3.24 5.39 9.97
CA PRO A 65 3.56 4.07 10.49
C PRO A 65 3.17 3.01 9.48
N ALA A 66 3.92 1.93 9.43
CA ALA A 66 3.64 0.86 8.48
C ALA A 66 2.23 0.30 8.66
N GLY A 67 1.71 0.35 9.89
CA GLY A 67 0.35 -0.13 10.16
C GLY A 67 -0.72 0.58 9.37
N ARG A 68 -0.48 1.83 8.95
CA ARG A 68 -1.45 2.54 8.12
C ARG A 68 -1.68 1.84 6.78
N LEU A 69 -0.67 1.14 6.28
CA LEU A 69 -0.81 0.38 5.04
C LEU A 69 -1.66 -0.88 5.21
N PHE A 70 -1.86 -1.31 6.45
CA PHE A 70 -2.59 -2.53 6.74
C PHE A 70 -3.93 -2.28 7.40
N GLU A 71 -4.37 -1.05 7.47
CA GLU A 71 -5.64 -0.74 8.11
C GLU A 71 -6.77 -1.47 7.42
N GLY A 72 -7.66 -2.06 8.23
CA GLY A 72 -8.80 -2.79 7.70
C GLY A 72 -8.49 -4.20 7.26
N ILE A 73 -7.25 -4.63 7.35
CA ILE A 73 -6.89 -6.01 7.02
C ILE A 73 -7.04 -6.85 8.28
N PRO A 74 -7.82 -7.92 8.24
CA PRO A 74 -7.98 -8.77 9.41
C PRO A 74 -6.64 -9.40 9.78
N THR A 75 -6.30 -9.31 11.06
CA THR A 75 -5.06 -9.90 11.55
C THR A 75 -5.31 -11.13 12.40
N LYS A 76 -6.56 -11.38 12.75
CA LYS A 76 -6.91 -12.58 13.48
C LYS A 76 -7.30 -13.69 12.55
N MET A 77 -6.78 -14.86 12.79
CA MET A 77 -7.16 -16.03 12.01
C MET A 77 -8.42 -16.63 12.61
N PRO A 78 -9.36 -17.06 11.77
CA PRO A 78 -10.52 -17.80 12.27
C PRO A 78 -10.08 -19.12 12.90
N ARG A 79 -10.83 -19.58 13.85
CA ARG A 79 -10.52 -20.82 14.54
C ARG A 79 -11.46 -21.92 14.16
#